data_9c0a1c1f0a53bdf0678ad61ef4cfc336
#
_entry.id   9c0a1c1f0a53bdf0678ad61ef4cfc336
#
_cell.length_a   1.000
_cell.length_b   1.000
_cell.length_c   1.000
_cell.angle_alpha   90.00
_cell.angle_beta   90.00
_cell.angle_gamma   90.00
#
_symmetry.space_group_name_H-M   'P 1'
#
loop_
_entity.id
_entity.type
_entity.pdbx_description
1 polymer ?
#
loop_
_entity_poly.entity_id
_entity_poly.type
_entity_poly.pdbx_seq_one_letter_code
_entity_poly.pdbx_strand_id
1 'polypeptide(L)'
;MVIELDSATFQDDHSGDLTPLMKEMANQFFDTMAAGIKNEEKAKCLFYYLEGVRGVKVKKAIEGSLIITVECPTLEILEQLWDDYCSGHLNAVVQEYLLTDDIKRRLHVEFVKLKTTIFEEDYLVCKQFLAGNTLQLRNKQTRSMMNRYPAL
;
A
#
# COMPACT_ATOMS: atom_id res chain seq x y z
N MET A 1 0.83 6.13 -7.24
CA MET A 1 1.57 6.17 -5.95
C MET A 1 2.00 4.77 -5.58
N VAL A 2 3.12 4.65 -4.92
CA VAL A 2 3.72 3.36 -4.60
C VAL A 2 3.81 3.20 -3.09
N ILE A 3 3.43 2.02 -2.61
CA ILE A 3 3.63 1.61 -1.23
C ILE A 3 4.69 0.51 -1.25
N GLU A 4 5.82 0.76 -0.60
CA GLU A 4 6.87 -0.24 -0.48
C GLU A 4 6.84 -0.87 0.89
N LEU A 5 6.90 -2.19 0.91
CA LEU A 5 6.93 -2.98 2.14
C LEU A 5 8.22 -3.78 2.17
N ASP A 6 8.96 -3.63 3.25
CA ASP A 6 10.23 -4.32 3.40
C ASP A 6 10.45 -4.65 4.87
N SER A 7 11.46 -5.44 5.16
CA SER A 7 11.85 -5.68 6.54
C SER A 7 12.67 -4.50 7.04
N ALA A 8 12.29 -3.97 8.19
CA ALA A 8 12.97 -2.81 8.76
C ALA A 8 14.15 -3.19 9.63
N THR A 9 13.97 -4.19 10.44
CA THR A 9 14.98 -4.60 11.39
C THR A 9 14.96 -6.09 11.59
N PHE A 10 16.15 -6.60 11.85
CA PHE A 10 16.32 -7.91 12.42
C PHE A 10 16.73 -7.72 13.83
N GLN A 11 16.11 -8.40 14.72
CA GLN A 11 16.55 -8.37 16.08
C GLN A 11 17.57 -9.42 16.38
N ASP A 12 17.95 -10.14 15.40
CA ASP A 12 18.77 -11.29 15.64
C ASP A 12 19.83 -11.35 14.56
N ASP A 13 21.06 -11.55 14.97
CA ASP A 13 22.15 -11.79 14.07
C ASP A 13 21.99 -13.09 13.28
N HIS A 14 21.02 -13.88 13.65
CA HIS A 14 20.67 -15.08 12.92
C HIS A 14 19.70 -14.81 11.81
N SER A 15 19.44 -13.58 11.54
CA SER A 15 18.60 -13.23 10.47
C SER A 15 19.18 -13.83 9.23
N GLY A 16 18.79 -14.95 8.93
CA GLY A 16 19.06 -15.46 7.66
C GLY A 16 18.38 -14.63 6.64
N ASP A 17 18.39 -15.13 5.46
CA ASP A 17 17.73 -14.53 4.34
C ASP A 17 16.22 -14.39 4.63
N LEU A 18 15.70 -13.18 4.54
CA LEU A 18 14.27 -12.93 4.69
C LEU A 18 13.52 -13.03 3.36
N THR A 19 14.19 -13.41 2.30
CA THR A 19 13.54 -13.59 1.00
C THR A 19 12.34 -14.53 1.09
N PRO A 20 12.41 -15.69 1.79
CA PRO A 20 11.23 -16.53 1.91
C PRO A 20 10.06 -15.86 2.60
N LEU A 21 10.32 -15.05 3.61
CA LEU A 21 9.28 -14.32 4.32
C LEU A 21 8.60 -13.30 3.41
N MET A 22 9.38 -12.50 2.72
CA MET A 22 8.85 -11.49 1.82
C MET A 22 8.05 -12.14 0.69
N LYS A 23 8.55 -13.26 0.18
CA LYS A 23 7.85 -14.00 -0.88
C LYS A 23 6.51 -14.52 -0.40
N GLU A 24 6.46 -15.06 0.81
CA GLU A 24 5.23 -15.61 1.37
C GLU A 24 4.18 -14.51 1.58
N MET A 25 4.62 -13.36 2.09
CA MET A 25 3.73 -12.22 2.26
C MET A 25 3.22 -11.69 0.93
N ALA A 26 4.09 -11.62 -0.07
CA ALA A 26 3.69 -11.19 -1.41
C ALA A 26 2.69 -12.16 -2.02
N ASN A 27 2.93 -13.46 -1.89
CA ASN A 27 1.99 -14.48 -2.39
C ASN A 27 0.64 -14.36 -1.72
N GLN A 28 0.62 -14.13 -0.41
CA GLN A 28 -0.61 -13.94 0.33
C GLN A 28 -1.38 -12.72 -0.19
N PHE A 29 -0.67 -11.64 -0.45
CA PHE A 29 -1.28 -10.43 -0.99
C PHE A 29 -1.84 -10.69 -2.40
N PHE A 30 -1.09 -11.38 -3.25
CA PHE A 30 -1.55 -11.72 -4.60
C PHE A 30 -2.79 -12.61 -4.55
N ASP A 31 -2.82 -13.57 -3.64
CA ASP A 31 -3.97 -14.46 -3.50
C ASP A 31 -5.22 -13.69 -3.11
N THR A 32 -5.11 -12.75 -2.16
CA THR A 32 -6.25 -11.95 -1.76
C THR A 32 -6.70 -11.01 -2.87
N MET A 33 -5.75 -10.48 -3.63
CA MET A 33 -6.03 -9.63 -4.78
C MET A 33 -6.81 -10.38 -5.86
N ALA A 34 -6.38 -11.59 -6.17
CA ALA A 34 -7.02 -12.42 -7.19
C ALA A 34 -8.42 -12.91 -6.76
N ALA A 35 -8.57 -13.24 -5.49
CA ALA A 35 -9.85 -13.75 -4.98
C ALA A 35 -10.89 -12.63 -4.79
N GLY A 36 -10.44 -11.41 -4.62
CA GLY A 36 -11.34 -10.30 -4.31
C GLY A 36 -11.85 -10.37 -2.88
N ILE A 37 -12.73 -9.44 -2.55
CA ILE A 37 -13.26 -9.34 -1.19
C ILE A 37 -14.59 -10.10 -1.16
N LYS A 38 -14.54 -11.41 -0.99
CA LYS A 38 -15.74 -12.24 -1.03
C LYS A 38 -16.05 -12.95 0.27
N ASN A 39 -15.16 -12.91 1.23
CA ASN A 39 -15.27 -13.73 2.43
C ASN A 39 -14.87 -12.91 3.64
N GLU A 40 -15.61 -13.06 4.73
CA GLU A 40 -15.33 -12.33 5.98
C GLU A 40 -13.93 -12.65 6.53
N GLU A 41 -13.46 -13.87 6.32
CA GLU A 41 -12.11 -14.21 6.76
C GLU A 41 -11.05 -13.40 6.04
N LYS A 42 -11.33 -12.99 4.82
CA LYS A 42 -10.40 -12.16 4.04
C LYS A 42 -10.54 -10.68 4.35
N ALA A 43 -11.51 -10.31 5.17
CA ALA A 43 -11.66 -8.92 5.60
C ALA A 43 -10.48 -8.46 6.45
N LYS A 44 -9.72 -9.41 7.01
CA LYS A 44 -8.52 -9.09 7.77
C LYS A 44 -7.28 -9.26 6.91
N CYS A 45 -7.22 -8.54 5.81
CA CYS A 45 -6.05 -8.56 4.95
C CYS A 45 -5.74 -7.16 4.45
N LEU A 46 -4.51 -6.96 4.03
CA LEU A 46 -4.06 -5.64 3.58
C LEU A 46 -4.84 -5.19 2.34
N PHE A 47 -5.12 -6.10 1.43
CA PHE A 47 -5.87 -5.76 0.23
C PHE A 47 -7.25 -5.19 0.57
N TYR A 48 -7.95 -5.84 1.50
CA TYR A 48 -9.26 -5.36 1.95
C TYR A 48 -9.14 -3.99 2.62
N TYR A 49 -8.10 -3.81 3.43
CA TYR A 49 -7.89 -2.53 4.08
C TYR A 49 -7.74 -1.40 3.04
N LEU A 50 -6.94 -1.65 2.02
CA LEU A 50 -6.71 -0.65 1.00
C LEU A 50 -7.98 -0.38 0.18
N GLU A 51 -8.59 -1.42 -0.36
CA GLU A 51 -9.73 -1.26 -1.25
C GLU A 51 -11.06 -1.11 -0.53
N GLY A 52 -11.29 -1.91 0.50
CA GLY A 52 -12.59 -1.94 1.16
C GLY A 52 -12.75 -0.87 2.23
N VAL A 53 -11.72 -0.61 3.01
CA VAL A 53 -11.80 0.35 4.11
C VAL A 53 -11.44 1.75 3.64
N ARG A 54 -10.34 1.89 2.89
CA ARG A 54 -9.84 3.20 2.46
C ARG A 54 -10.30 3.63 1.08
N GLY A 55 -10.79 2.72 0.27
CA GLY A 55 -11.26 3.06 -1.07
C GLY A 55 -10.13 3.29 -2.07
N VAL A 56 -8.94 2.85 -1.75
CA VAL A 56 -7.79 2.93 -2.64
C VAL A 56 -7.86 1.81 -3.66
N LYS A 57 -7.53 2.07 -4.90
CA LYS A 57 -7.50 1.03 -5.93
C LYS A 57 -6.10 0.46 -6.07
N VAL A 58 -5.96 -0.84 -5.87
CA VAL A 58 -4.70 -1.53 -6.07
C VAL A 58 -4.56 -1.86 -7.55
N LYS A 59 -3.53 -1.32 -8.18
CA LYS A 59 -3.32 -1.49 -9.61
C LYS A 59 -2.35 -2.61 -9.93
N LYS A 60 -1.33 -2.77 -9.11
CA LYS A 60 -0.25 -3.69 -9.39
C LYS A 60 0.49 -4.02 -8.11
N ALA A 61 1.01 -5.22 -8.02
CA ALA A 61 1.91 -5.60 -6.94
C ALA A 61 3.07 -6.40 -7.52
N ILE A 62 4.26 -6.16 -7.03
CA ILE A 62 5.48 -6.80 -7.51
C ILE A 62 6.16 -7.48 -6.34
N GLU A 63 6.60 -8.70 -6.58
CA GLU A 63 7.33 -9.51 -5.63
C GLU A 63 8.76 -9.00 -5.47
N GLY A 64 9.36 -9.33 -4.34
CA GLY A 64 10.72 -8.91 -4.00
C GLY A 64 10.67 -8.34 -2.61
N SER A 65 10.93 -7.05 -2.45
CA SER A 65 10.23 -6.28 -1.44
C SER A 65 8.83 -6.12 -2.01
N LEU A 66 7.80 -6.29 -1.24
CA LEU A 66 6.46 -6.16 -1.81
C LEU A 66 6.22 -4.71 -2.19
N ILE A 67 6.06 -4.45 -3.46
CA ILE A 67 5.81 -3.11 -3.99
C ILE A 67 4.40 -3.07 -4.56
N ILE A 68 3.56 -2.23 -3.99
CA ILE A 68 2.15 -2.12 -4.37
C ILE A 68 1.93 -0.76 -5.02
N THR A 69 1.48 -0.77 -6.26
CA THR A 69 1.10 0.47 -6.95
C THR A 69 -0.39 0.69 -6.74
N VAL A 70 -0.74 1.87 -6.27
CA VAL A 70 -2.13 2.19 -5.93
C VAL A 70 -2.56 3.49 -6.60
N GLU A 71 -3.87 3.62 -6.76
CA GLU A 71 -4.50 4.84 -7.23
C GLU A 71 -5.50 5.30 -6.18
N CYS A 72 -5.41 6.56 -5.80
CA CYS A 72 -6.37 7.19 -4.90
C CYS A 72 -7.35 7.98 -5.77
N PRO A 73 -8.63 7.57 -5.82
CA PRO A 73 -9.58 8.23 -6.71
C PRO A 73 -9.91 9.67 -6.35
N THR A 74 -9.80 10.02 -5.06
CA THR A 74 -10.13 11.37 -4.60
C THR A 74 -9.06 11.89 -3.67
N LEU A 75 -9.03 13.21 -3.52
CA LEU A 75 -8.10 13.84 -2.59
C LEU A 75 -8.35 13.39 -1.15
N GLU A 76 -9.61 13.22 -0.79
CA GLU A 76 -9.96 12.76 0.55
C GLU A 76 -9.36 11.37 0.83
N ILE A 77 -9.48 10.46 -0.12
CA ILE A 77 -8.92 9.12 0.02
C ILE A 77 -7.40 9.19 0.13
N LEU A 78 -6.77 10.01 -0.69
CA LEU A 78 -5.32 10.20 -0.62
C LEU A 78 -4.88 10.71 0.76
N GLU A 79 -5.60 11.72 1.28
CA GLU A 79 -5.25 12.31 2.56
C GLU A 79 -5.42 11.31 3.71
N GLN A 80 -6.47 10.50 3.66
CA GLN A 80 -6.67 9.47 4.67
C GLN A 80 -5.56 8.44 4.65
N LEU A 81 -5.16 8.00 3.47
CA LEU A 81 -4.06 7.05 3.35
C LEU A 81 -2.74 7.65 3.84
N TRP A 82 -2.50 8.90 3.49
CA TRP A 82 -1.30 9.60 3.93
C TRP A 82 -1.26 9.78 5.44
N ASP A 83 -2.41 10.12 6.04
CA ASP A 83 -2.52 10.23 7.49
C ASP A 83 -2.24 8.89 8.18
N ASP A 84 -2.76 7.80 7.62
CA ASP A 84 -2.49 6.47 8.16
C ASP A 84 -1.00 6.15 8.09
N TYR A 85 -0.36 6.55 7.01
CA TYR A 85 1.08 6.35 6.87
C TYR A 85 1.86 7.17 7.90
N CYS A 86 1.57 8.44 8.00
CA CYS A 86 2.30 9.35 8.90
C CYS A 86 2.11 9.01 10.38
N SER A 87 0.92 8.54 10.73
CA SER A 87 0.62 8.18 12.12
C SER A 87 1.19 6.83 12.53
N GLY A 88 1.67 6.03 11.57
CA GLY A 88 2.12 4.67 11.83
C GLY A 88 1.02 3.63 11.75
N HIS A 89 -0.22 4.06 11.56
CA HIS A 89 -1.35 3.12 11.48
C HIS A 89 -1.24 2.17 10.29
N LEU A 90 -0.83 2.69 9.13
CA LEU A 90 -0.65 1.84 7.96
C LEU A 90 0.40 0.75 8.22
N ASN A 91 1.50 1.12 8.86
CA ASN A 91 2.54 0.13 9.19
C ASN A 91 2.03 -0.91 10.17
N ALA A 92 1.19 -0.50 11.13
CA ALA A 92 0.59 -1.44 12.08
C ALA A 92 -0.34 -2.42 11.37
N VAL A 93 -1.13 -1.94 10.42
CA VAL A 93 -2.02 -2.80 9.62
C VAL A 93 -1.21 -3.79 8.80
N VAL A 94 -0.15 -3.32 8.15
CA VAL A 94 0.74 -4.17 7.37
C VAL A 94 1.33 -5.26 8.26
N GLN A 95 1.85 -4.87 9.42
CA GLN A 95 2.47 -5.79 10.36
C GLN A 95 1.49 -6.88 10.79
N GLU A 96 0.27 -6.48 11.11
CA GLU A 96 -0.74 -7.41 11.61
C GLU A 96 -1.28 -8.33 10.52
N TYR A 97 -1.57 -7.79 9.35
CA TYR A 97 -2.30 -8.53 8.34
C TYR A 97 -1.41 -9.31 7.38
N LEU A 98 -0.17 -8.92 7.20
CA LEU A 98 0.75 -9.65 6.34
C LEU A 98 1.62 -10.61 7.12
N LEU A 99 2.10 -10.20 8.28
CA LEU A 99 2.96 -11.04 9.11
C LEU A 99 2.09 -11.81 10.10
N THR A 100 1.37 -12.80 9.59
CA THR A 100 0.45 -13.59 10.40
C THR A 100 1.20 -14.58 11.28
N ASP A 101 0.53 -15.06 12.32
CA ASP A 101 1.09 -16.07 13.22
C ASP A 101 1.45 -17.35 12.46
N ASP A 102 0.65 -17.70 11.46
CA ASP A 102 0.91 -18.87 10.64
C ASP A 102 2.23 -18.74 9.87
N ILE A 103 2.45 -17.59 9.25
CA ILE A 103 3.69 -17.32 8.52
C ILE A 103 4.88 -17.34 9.48
N LYS A 104 4.73 -16.70 10.64
CA LYS A 104 5.80 -16.68 11.63
C LYS A 104 6.19 -18.09 12.08
N ARG A 105 5.21 -18.95 12.31
CA ARG A 105 5.47 -20.32 12.71
C ARG A 105 6.13 -21.13 11.60
N ARG A 106 5.62 -21.03 10.39
CA ARG A 106 6.14 -21.82 9.27
C ARG A 106 7.58 -21.46 8.93
N LEU A 107 7.94 -20.21 9.08
CA LEU A 107 9.25 -19.72 8.70
C LEU A 107 10.18 -19.52 9.89
N HIS A 108 9.73 -19.87 11.10
CA HIS A 108 10.49 -19.72 12.33
C HIS A 108 11.01 -18.31 12.54
N VAL A 109 10.15 -17.33 12.29
CA VAL A 109 10.47 -15.92 12.41
C VAL A 109 9.65 -15.34 13.56
N GLU A 110 10.31 -14.88 14.63
CA GLU A 110 9.60 -14.36 15.78
C GLU A 110 9.58 -12.82 15.84
N PHE A 111 10.70 -12.22 15.50
CA PHE A 111 10.87 -10.79 15.70
C PHE A 111 11.27 -10.10 14.40
N VAL A 112 10.31 -9.91 13.53
CA VAL A 112 10.53 -9.13 12.32
C VAL A 112 9.64 -7.90 12.37
N LYS A 113 10.23 -6.76 12.12
CA LYS A 113 9.46 -5.53 11.94
C LYS A 113 9.44 -5.19 10.47
N LEU A 114 8.25 -4.96 9.97
CA LEU A 114 8.08 -4.52 8.60
C LEU A 114 8.14 -3.01 8.56
N LYS A 115 8.63 -2.50 7.46
CA LYS A 115 8.66 -1.06 7.20
C LYS A 115 7.82 -0.78 5.99
N THR A 116 6.87 0.14 6.16
CA THR A 116 6.02 0.62 5.08
C THR A 116 6.53 1.99 4.69
N THR A 117 6.71 2.21 3.40
CA THR A 117 7.20 3.50 2.91
C THR A 117 6.29 4.00 1.79
N ILE A 118 5.83 5.23 1.94
CA ILE A 118 5.21 6.00 0.86
C ILE A 118 6.08 7.23 0.71
N PHE A 119 6.65 7.42 -0.48
CA PHE A 119 7.51 8.57 -0.69
C PHE A 119 6.68 9.85 -0.74
N GLU A 120 7.11 10.85 0.00
CA GLU A 120 6.41 12.13 0.04
C GLU A 120 6.27 12.74 -1.35
N GLU A 121 7.26 12.54 -2.20
CA GLU A 121 7.22 13.02 -3.56
C GLU A 121 6.02 12.47 -4.33
N ASP A 122 5.75 11.17 -4.17
CA ASP A 122 4.61 10.53 -4.79
C ASP A 122 3.30 11.11 -4.26
N TYR A 123 3.24 11.30 -2.95
CA TYR A 123 2.07 11.88 -2.32
C TYR A 123 1.81 13.29 -2.85
N LEU A 124 2.84 14.12 -2.92
CA LEU A 124 2.70 15.49 -3.39
C LEU A 124 2.26 15.56 -4.85
N VAL A 125 2.80 14.70 -5.70
CA VAL A 125 2.40 14.64 -7.11
C VAL A 125 0.93 14.26 -7.21
N CYS A 126 0.50 13.24 -6.48
CA CYS A 126 -0.89 12.81 -6.49
C CYS A 126 -1.81 13.91 -5.95
N LYS A 127 -1.39 14.59 -4.91
CA LYS A 127 -2.15 15.67 -4.32
C LYS A 127 -2.37 16.82 -5.30
N GLN A 128 -1.32 17.21 -6.00
CA GLN A 128 -1.42 18.27 -7.02
C GLN A 128 -2.34 17.85 -8.15
N PHE A 129 -2.21 16.62 -8.60
CA PHE A 129 -3.05 16.11 -9.67
C PHE A 129 -4.53 16.11 -9.27
N LEU A 130 -4.84 15.62 -8.08
CA LEU A 130 -6.23 15.56 -7.62
C LEU A 130 -6.81 16.95 -7.37
N ALA A 131 -6.03 17.86 -6.82
CA ALA A 131 -6.45 19.22 -6.61
C ALA A 131 -6.67 19.93 -7.94
N GLY A 132 -5.79 19.71 -8.92
CA GLY A 132 -5.93 20.26 -10.25
C GLY A 132 -7.18 19.76 -10.96
N ASN A 133 -7.46 18.46 -10.84
CA ASN A 133 -8.68 17.88 -11.40
C ASN A 133 -9.93 18.50 -10.78
N THR A 134 -9.91 18.70 -9.46
CA THR A 134 -11.03 19.33 -8.79
C THR A 134 -11.28 20.74 -9.30
N LEU A 135 -10.23 21.52 -9.47
CA LEU A 135 -10.35 22.87 -10.02
C LEU A 135 -10.88 22.85 -11.45
N GLN A 136 -10.43 21.90 -12.24
CA GLN A 136 -10.86 21.80 -13.62
C GLN A 136 -12.29 21.36 -13.77
N LEU A 137 -12.77 20.53 -12.86
CA LEU A 137 -14.18 20.17 -12.82
C LEU A 137 -15.06 21.38 -12.53
N ARG A 138 -14.55 22.32 -11.73
CA ARG A 138 -15.27 23.56 -11.44
C ARG A 138 -15.21 24.56 -12.58
N ASN A 139 -14.15 24.53 -13.34
CA ASN A 139 -13.90 25.52 -14.37
C ASN A 139 -13.54 24.86 -15.69
N LYS A 140 -14.54 24.65 -16.51
CA LYS A 140 -14.36 23.98 -17.79
C LYS A 140 -13.49 24.75 -18.78
N GLN A 141 -13.31 26.03 -18.58
CA GLN A 141 -12.47 26.83 -19.46
C GLN A 141 -10.99 26.49 -19.33
N THR A 142 -10.61 25.84 -18.25
CA THR A 142 -9.22 25.47 -18.06
C THR A 142 -8.88 24.14 -18.70
N ARG A 143 -9.80 23.56 -19.46
CA ARG A 143 -9.61 22.25 -20.06
C ARG A 143 -8.32 22.14 -20.87
N SER A 144 -7.94 23.17 -21.58
CA SER A 144 -6.73 23.15 -22.38
C SER A 144 -5.48 22.96 -21.53
N MET A 145 -5.56 23.31 -20.27
CA MET A 145 -4.44 23.15 -19.35
C MET A 145 -4.24 21.71 -18.91
N MET A 146 -5.28 20.90 -19.01
CA MET A 146 -5.17 19.49 -18.64
C MET A 146 -4.14 18.75 -19.48
N ASN A 147 -4.03 19.17 -20.72
CA ASN A 147 -3.10 18.54 -21.64
C ASN A 147 -1.64 18.76 -21.26
N ARG A 148 -1.39 19.66 -20.33
CA ARG A 148 -0.04 19.97 -19.88
C ARG A 148 0.41 19.07 -18.73
N TYR A 149 -0.48 18.26 -18.20
CA TYR A 149 -0.18 17.44 -17.02
C TYR A 149 0.02 15.96 -17.30
N PRO A 150 -0.08 15.47 -18.50
CA PRO A 150 0.12 14.05 -18.72
C PRO A 150 1.52 13.58 -18.39
N ALA A 151 2.43 14.51 -18.24
CA ALA A 151 3.81 14.19 -17.85
C ALA A 151 3.96 13.86 -16.38
N LEU A 152 2.96 14.15 -15.61
CA LEU A 152 2.99 13.82 -14.18
C LEU A 152 2.69 12.32 -13.92
#